data_ad9a7441f976390566a9a83931484a6c
#
_entry.id   ad9a7441f976390566a9a83931484a6c
#
_cell.length_a   1.000
_cell.length_b   1.000
_cell.length_c   1.000
_cell.angle_alpha   90.00
_cell.angle_beta   90.00
_cell.angle_gamma   90.00
#
_symmetry.space_group_name_H-M   'P 1'
#
loop_
_entity.id
_entity.type
_entity.pdbx_description
1 polymer ?
#
loop_
_entity_poly.entity_id
_entity_poly.type
_entity_poly.pdbx_seq_one_letter_code
_entity_poly.pdbx_strand_id
1 'polypeptide(L)'
;LAEDKELSKRFLEVFPEGFTQSTVTEAIAEFEKTLLTPSRFDKYLQGDKNALTAEELEGYQLFKDNKCATCHVGMNLGGQSYEYMGIKDNYFDYRGTGLTDGDNGRWAVTKNEADRHKFKTPTLRNVMLTTPYMHDGSITTIEDAIQVMHEFQIGKRISDAETAKIVAFLGTLTGEYNGELLQ
;
A
#
# COMPACT_ATOMS: atom_id res chain seq x y z
N LEU A 1 15.54 2.05 24.37
CA LEU A 1 15.98 3.38 23.95
C LEU A 1 16.65 4.12 25.11
N ALA A 2 15.99 4.30 26.25
CA ALA A 2 16.49 5.08 27.40
C ALA A 2 17.79 4.55 28.05
N GLU A 3 18.16 3.31 27.82
CA GLU A 3 19.40 2.69 28.31
C GLU A 3 20.63 3.11 27.49
N ASP A 4 20.42 3.54 26.25
CA ASP A 4 21.47 4.07 25.40
C ASP A 4 21.72 5.54 25.75
N LYS A 5 22.86 5.81 26.41
CA LYS A 5 23.21 7.13 26.92
C LYS A 5 23.50 8.14 25.80
N GLU A 6 24.10 7.70 24.71
CA GLU A 6 24.43 8.58 23.58
C GLU A 6 23.15 8.97 22.83
N LEU A 7 22.29 8.00 22.54
CA LEU A 7 20.99 8.26 21.94
C LEU A 7 20.14 9.18 22.84
N SER A 8 20.12 8.90 24.17
CA SER A 8 19.37 9.72 25.13
C SER A 8 19.84 11.17 25.14
N LYS A 9 21.15 11.40 25.09
CA LYS A 9 21.72 12.75 25.04
C LYS A 9 21.28 13.48 23.76
N ARG A 10 21.46 12.85 22.61
CA ARG A 10 21.03 13.43 21.30
C ARG A 10 19.53 13.66 21.23
N PHE A 11 18.74 12.75 21.80
CA PHE A 11 17.30 12.88 21.81
C PHE A 11 16.82 14.05 22.66
N LEU A 12 17.45 14.29 23.82
CA LEU A 12 17.15 15.45 24.70
C LEU A 12 17.53 16.81 24.06
N GLU A 13 18.45 16.84 23.11
CA GLU A 13 18.78 18.06 22.36
C GLU A 13 17.61 18.52 21.47
N VAL A 14 16.75 17.57 21.02
CA VAL A 14 15.59 17.83 20.14
C VAL A 14 14.28 17.83 20.94
N PHE A 15 14.15 16.92 21.88
CA PHE A 15 12.95 16.73 22.71
C PHE A 15 13.32 16.87 24.19
N PRO A 16 13.17 18.06 24.80
CA PRO A 16 13.52 18.29 26.21
C PRO A 16 12.78 17.38 27.19
N GLU A 17 11.60 16.88 26.83
CA GLU A 17 10.80 15.93 27.61
C GLU A 17 11.39 14.51 27.62
N GLY A 18 12.40 14.25 26.80
CA GLY A 18 13.00 12.93 26.64
C GLY A 18 12.10 11.93 25.92
N PHE A 19 12.33 10.63 26.16
CA PHE A 19 11.57 9.55 25.55
C PHE A 19 10.18 9.41 26.16
N THR A 20 9.19 9.87 25.44
CA THR A 20 7.77 9.57 25.67
C THR A 20 7.20 8.89 24.42
N GLN A 21 6.03 8.29 24.51
CA GLN A 21 5.36 7.75 23.33
C GLN A 21 5.18 8.83 22.24
N SER A 22 4.79 10.03 22.63
CA SER A 22 4.58 11.16 21.71
C SER A 22 5.87 11.56 21.01
N THR A 23 6.94 11.82 21.76
CA THR A 23 8.20 12.31 21.18
C THR A 23 8.88 11.28 20.30
N VAL A 24 8.78 9.99 20.65
CA VAL A 24 9.31 8.89 19.81
C VAL A 24 8.52 8.75 18.51
N THR A 25 7.19 8.78 18.58
CA THR A 25 6.36 8.70 17.37
C THR A 25 6.50 9.94 16.49
N GLU A 26 6.70 11.13 17.07
CA GLU A 26 6.98 12.36 16.33
C GLU A 26 8.33 12.28 15.58
N ALA A 27 9.38 11.81 16.25
CA ALA A 27 10.69 11.64 15.63
C ALA A 27 10.63 10.65 14.45
N ILE A 28 9.89 9.54 14.61
CA ILE A 28 9.67 8.56 13.54
C ILE A 28 8.89 9.21 12.39
N ALA A 29 7.81 9.93 12.68
CA ALA A 29 6.99 10.58 11.66
C ALA A 29 7.77 11.64 10.86
N GLU A 30 8.66 12.41 11.51
CA GLU A 30 9.54 13.35 10.82
C GLU A 30 10.56 12.64 9.93
N PHE A 31 11.12 11.51 10.39
CA PHE A 31 11.99 10.68 9.56
C PHE A 31 11.24 10.14 8.33
N GLU A 32 10.04 9.61 8.52
CA GLU A 32 9.23 9.06 7.41
C GLU A 32 8.96 10.10 6.31
N LYS A 33 8.84 11.39 6.64
CA LYS A 33 8.68 12.47 5.66
C LYS A 33 9.90 12.64 4.74
N THR A 34 11.06 12.13 5.13
CA THR A 34 12.29 12.17 4.31
C THR A 34 12.38 11.00 3.32
N LEU A 35 11.55 9.97 3.51
CA LEU A 35 11.55 8.75 2.71
C LEU A 35 10.69 8.90 1.43
N LEU A 36 10.83 10.02 0.74
CA LEU A 36 10.13 10.25 -0.53
C LEU A 36 10.84 9.50 -1.65
N THR A 37 10.07 8.71 -2.38
CA THR A 37 10.53 7.88 -3.49
C THR A 37 9.79 8.23 -4.78
N PRO A 38 10.11 9.38 -5.43
CA PRO A 38 9.48 9.75 -6.69
C PRO A 38 9.73 8.69 -7.75
N SER A 39 8.72 8.47 -8.61
CA SER A 39 8.72 7.43 -9.61
C SER A 39 8.50 7.98 -11.03
N ARG A 40 8.56 7.10 -12.05
CA ARG A 40 8.23 7.49 -13.43
C ARG A 40 6.78 7.95 -13.56
N PHE A 41 5.87 7.39 -12.77
CA PHE A 41 4.48 7.84 -12.75
C PHE A 41 4.34 9.29 -12.26
N ASP A 42 5.17 9.71 -11.29
CA ASP A 42 5.18 11.12 -10.86
C ASP A 42 5.65 12.06 -11.97
N LYS A 43 6.69 11.67 -12.71
CA LYS A 43 7.15 12.43 -13.89
C LYS A 43 6.03 12.59 -14.93
N TYR A 44 5.28 11.50 -15.17
CA TYR A 44 4.10 11.55 -16.06
C TYR A 44 3.02 12.51 -15.57
N LEU A 45 2.69 12.46 -14.28
CA LEU A 45 1.70 13.38 -13.68
C LEU A 45 2.15 14.85 -13.69
N GLN A 46 3.46 15.10 -13.69
CA GLN A 46 4.07 16.43 -13.83
C GLN A 46 4.12 16.92 -15.29
N GLY A 47 3.68 16.11 -16.26
CA GLY A 47 3.54 16.48 -17.66
C GLY A 47 4.55 15.85 -18.62
N ASP A 48 5.47 15.03 -18.15
CA ASP A 48 6.35 14.26 -19.05
C ASP A 48 5.58 13.08 -19.66
N LYS A 49 5.04 13.30 -20.84
CA LYS A 49 4.27 12.30 -21.58
C LYS A 49 5.10 11.09 -22.05
N ASN A 50 6.43 11.19 -22.02
CA ASN A 50 7.34 10.12 -22.41
C ASN A 50 7.80 9.26 -21.22
N ALA A 51 7.41 9.63 -19.99
CA ALA A 51 7.80 8.89 -18.79
C ALA A 51 7.20 7.49 -18.71
N LEU A 52 6.09 7.24 -19.41
CA LEU A 52 5.41 5.94 -19.48
C LEU A 52 5.33 5.44 -20.91
N THR A 53 5.42 4.12 -21.08
CA THR A 53 5.18 3.44 -22.36
C THR A 53 3.67 3.39 -22.68
N ALA A 54 3.33 3.04 -23.93
CA ALA A 54 1.94 2.85 -24.32
C ALA A 54 1.24 1.74 -23.52
N GLU A 55 1.92 0.63 -23.25
CA GLU A 55 1.40 -0.49 -22.47
C GLU A 55 1.14 -0.08 -21.01
N GLU A 56 2.05 0.66 -20.38
CA GLU A 56 1.89 1.20 -19.03
C GLU A 56 0.71 2.18 -18.93
N LEU A 57 0.49 2.98 -19.97
CA LEU A 57 -0.67 3.88 -20.05
C LEU A 57 -1.98 3.10 -20.24
N GLU A 58 -1.99 2.04 -21.02
CA GLU A 58 -3.13 1.14 -21.12
C GLU A 58 -3.43 0.48 -19.77
N GLY A 59 -2.39 0.04 -19.05
CA GLY A 59 -2.53 -0.50 -17.69
C GLY A 59 -3.10 0.52 -16.71
N TYR A 60 -2.64 1.77 -16.77
CA TYR A 60 -3.20 2.86 -15.97
C TYR A 60 -4.68 3.13 -16.31
N GLN A 61 -5.04 3.06 -17.58
CA GLN A 61 -6.44 3.21 -17.99
C GLN A 61 -7.29 2.04 -17.45
N LEU A 62 -6.82 0.79 -17.59
CA LEU A 62 -7.49 -0.39 -17.03
C LEU A 62 -7.65 -0.29 -15.50
N PHE A 63 -6.65 0.20 -14.78
CA PHE A 63 -6.71 0.45 -13.34
C PHE A 63 -7.87 1.40 -12.97
N LYS A 64 -8.10 2.44 -13.76
CA LYS A 64 -9.23 3.38 -13.57
C LYS A 64 -10.57 2.75 -13.96
N ASP A 65 -10.66 2.13 -15.14
CA ASP A 65 -11.88 1.56 -15.69
C ASP A 65 -12.41 0.41 -14.83
N ASN A 66 -11.52 -0.37 -14.26
CA ASN A 66 -11.83 -1.42 -13.31
C ASN A 66 -12.02 -0.91 -11.86
N LYS A 67 -12.11 0.42 -11.67
CA LYS A 67 -12.45 1.08 -10.40
C LYS A 67 -11.44 0.86 -9.26
N CYS A 68 -10.24 0.39 -9.53
CA CYS A 68 -9.18 0.28 -8.52
C CYS A 68 -8.88 1.65 -7.90
N ALA A 69 -8.90 2.70 -8.73
CA ALA A 69 -8.75 4.09 -8.32
C ALA A 69 -9.90 4.62 -7.43
N THR A 70 -10.93 3.83 -7.10
CA THR A 70 -11.95 4.23 -6.13
C THR A 70 -11.43 4.22 -4.70
N CYS A 71 -10.61 3.20 -4.37
CA CYS A 71 -10.00 3.02 -3.05
C CYS A 71 -8.52 3.42 -3.05
N HIS A 72 -7.80 3.09 -4.13
CA HIS A 72 -6.39 3.45 -4.30
C HIS A 72 -6.24 4.85 -4.88
N VAL A 73 -6.49 5.87 -4.03
CA VAL A 73 -6.51 7.30 -4.38
C VAL A 73 -5.38 8.08 -3.72
N GLY A 74 -5.22 9.33 -4.18
CA GLY A 74 -4.26 10.28 -3.63
C GLY A 74 -2.82 9.99 -4.06
N MET A 75 -1.90 10.75 -3.49
CA MET A 75 -0.48 10.75 -3.85
C MET A 75 0.18 9.38 -3.69
N ASN A 76 -0.27 8.61 -2.69
CA ASN A 76 0.24 7.28 -2.38
C ASN A 76 -0.55 6.14 -3.05
N LEU A 77 -1.58 6.44 -3.86
CA LEU A 77 -2.51 5.45 -4.40
C LEU A 77 -3.00 4.48 -3.31
N GLY A 78 -3.47 5.04 -2.20
CA GLY A 78 -3.92 4.32 -1.01
C GLY A 78 -3.60 5.07 0.28
N GLY A 79 -3.80 4.41 1.42
CA GLY A 79 -3.49 4.96 2.74
C GLY A 79 -4.54 5.87 3.35
N GLN A 80 -5.63 6.20 2.64
CA GLN A 80 -6.58 7.24 3.06
C GLN A 80 -7.92 6.71 3.58
N SER A 81 -8.25 5.46 3.30
CA SER A 81 -9.52 4.85 3.73
C SER A 81 -9.31 3.49 4.37
N TYR A 82 -10.39 2.99 5.00
CA TYR A 82 -10.50 1.63 5.48
C TYR A 82 -11.65 0.96 4.74
N GLU A 83 -11.34 -0.10 4.01
CA GLU A 83 -12.31 -0.80 3.17
C GLU A 83 -12.47 -2.25 3.60
N TYR A 84 -13.65 -2.81 3.39
CA TYR A 84 -13.89 -4.22 3.60
C TYR A 84 -13.06 -5.06 2.63
N MET A 85 -12.40 -6.10 3.14
CA MET A 85 -11.84 -7.13 2.29
C MET A 85 -12.96 -8.09 1.86
N GLY A 86 -13.23 -8.13 0.56
CA GLY A 86 -14.32 -8.94 0.03
C GLY A 86 -15.68 -8.21 0.01
N ILE A 87 -15.77 -7.08 -0.70
CA ILE A 87 -17.03 -6.33 -0.88
C ILE A 87 -18.06 -7.11 -1.69
N LYS A 88 -17.61 -7.95 -2.64
CA LYS A 88 -18.46 -8.69 -3.57
C LYS A 88 -18.64 -10.15 -3.24
N ASP A 89 -17.63 -10.74 -2.62
CA ASP A 89 -17.66 -12.13 -2.19
C ASP A 89 -16.73 -12.32 -0.98
N ASN A 90 -16.88 -13.41 -0.24
CA ASN A 90 -16.14 -13.65 0.98
C ASN A 90 -14.72 -14.17 0.70
N TYR A 91 -13.76 -13.26 0.76
CA TYR A 91 -12.34 -13.60 0.61
C TYR A 91 -11.84 -14.64 1.63
N PHE A 92 -12.32 -14.57 2.86
CA PHE A 92 -11.84 -15.44 3.94
C PHE A 92 -12.28 -16.90 3.75
N ASP A 93 -13.48 -17.11 3.20
CA ASP A 93 -13.94 -18.45 2.83
C ASP A 93 -13.13 -19.00 1.65
N TYR A 94 -12.83 -18.16 0.65
CA TYR A 94 -11.97 -18.53 -0.48
C TYR A 94 -10.57 -18.94 -0.03
N ARG A 95 -9.97 -18.19 0.88
CA ARG A 95 -8.64 -18.49 1.42
C ARG A 95 -8.58 -19.88 2.09
N GLY A 96 -9.65 -20.32 2.73
CA GLY A 96 -9.82 -21.69 3.23
C GLY A 96 -9.01 -22.06 4.47
N THR A 97 -8.32 -21.11 5.10
CA THR A 97 -7.46 -21.36 6.29
C THR A 97 -8.15 -21.10 7.62
N GLY A 98 -9.45 -20.79 7.62
CA GLY A 98 -10.18 -20.32 8.80
C GLY A 98 -9.80 -18.88 9.18
N LEU A 99 -10.61 -18.26 10.06
CA LEU A 99 -10.37 -16.90 10.53
C LEU A 99 -9.29 -16.89 11.62
N THR A 100 -8.45 -15.87 11.57
CA THR A 100 -7.43 -15.53 12.57
C THR A 100 -7.76 -14.20 13.26
N ASP A 101 -7.05 -13.86 14.32
CA ASP A 101 -7.22 -12.55 14.97
C ASP A 101 -6.89 -11.39 14.03
N GLY A 102 -5.93 -11.57 13.11
CA GLY A 102 -5.57 -10.59 12.10
C GLY A 102 -6.69 -10.24 11.15
N ASP A 103 -7.59 -11.19 10.86
CA ASP A 103 -8.72 -11.02 9.95
C ASP A 103 -9.79 -10.06 10.49
N ASN A 104 -9.76 -9.77 11.78
CA ASN A 104 -10.66 -8.77 12.37
C ASN A 104 -10.38 -7.34 11.87
N GLY A 105 -9.19 -7.09 11.31
CA GLY A 105 -8.81 -5.79 10.75
C GLY A 105 -8.97 -4.65 11.77
N ARG A 106 -9.54 -3.54 11.33
CA ARG A 106 -9.73 -2.34 12.17
C ARG A 106 -10.54 -2.61 13.44
N TRP A 107 -11.45 -3.57 13.43
CA TRP A 107 -12.20 -3.98 14.62
C TRP A 107 -11.29 -4.35 15.79
N ALA A 108 -10.12 -4.92 15.54
CA ALA A 108 -9.17 -5.29 16.59
C ALA A 108 -8.81 -4.09 17.50
N VAL A 109 -8.85 -2.87 16.98
CA VAL A 109 -8.58 -1.61 17.69
C VAL A 109 -9.86 -0.94 18.17
N THR A 110 -10.83 -0.77 17.28
CA THR A 110 -12.03 0.05 17.55
C THR A 110 -13.11 -0.67 18.34
N LYS A 111 -13.15 -2.00 18.29
CA LYS A 111 -14.23 -2.86 18.81
C LYS A 111 -15.63 -2.52 18.28
N ASN A 112 -15.69 -1.75 17.18
CA ASN A 112 -16.93 -1.43 16.50
C ASN A 112 -17.20 -2.50 15.42
N GLU A 113 -18.35 -3.18 15.47
CA GLU A 113 -18.70 -4.24 14.50
C GLU A 113 -18.73 -3.73 13.06
N ALA A 114 -19.06 -2.47 12.82
CA ALA A 114 -18.99 -1.87 11.49
C ALA A 114 -17.57 -1.78 10.91
N ASP A 115 -16.53 -2.00 11.72
CA ASP A 115 -15.13 -1.98 11.32
C ASP A 115 -14.51 -3.40 11.17
N ARG A 116 -15.30 -4.46 11.43
CA ARG A 116 -14.83 -5.85 11.28
C ARG A 116 -14.50 -6.12 9.80
N HIS A 117 -13.34 -6.76 9.58
CA HIS A 117 -12.80 -7.05 8.25
C HIS A 117 -12.50 -5.82 7.37
N LYS A 118 -12.47 -4.62 7.96
CA LYS A 118 -11.93 -3.46 7.28
C LYS A 118 -10.43 -3.35 7.49
N PHE A 119 -9.72 -3.13 6.39
CA PHE A 119 -8.28 -2.89 6.39
C PHE A 119 -7.99 -1.52 5.81
N LYS A 120 -6.94 -0.87 6.29
CA LYS A 120 -6.46 0.34 5.66
C LYS A 120 -6.07 0.02 4.22
N THR A 121 -6.64 0.73 3.25
CA THR A 121 -6.25 0.57 1.85
C THR A 121 -4.74 0.80 1.73
N PRO A 122 -3.94 -0.20 1.32
CA PRO A 122 -2.50 -0.05 1.30
C PRO A 122 -2.06 0.93 0.21
N THR A 123 -0.92 1.55 0.41
CA THR A 123 -0.25 2.27 -0.68
C THR A 123 0.16 1.31 -1.79
N LEU A 124 0.07 1.75 -3.04
CA LEU A 124 0.61 1.00 -4.18
C LEU A 124 2.00 1.49 -4.60
N ARG A 125 2.53 2.54 -3.94
CA ARG A 125 3.94 2.93 -4.14
C ARG A 125 4.85 1.79 -3.75
N ASN A 126 5.81 1.48 -4.62
CA ASN A 126 6.77 0.40 -4.45
C ASN A 126 6.16 -1.00 -4.28
N VAL A 127 4.89 -1.20 -4.67
CA VAL A 127 4.17 -2.46 -4.44
C VAL A 127 4.86 -3.68 -5.07
N MET A 128 5.60 -3.48 -6.16
CA MET A 128 6.36 -4.55 -6.82
C MET A 128 7.49 -5.12 -5.96
N LEU A 129 7.89 -4.41 -4.90
CA LEU A 129 9.00 -4.77 -4.01
C LEU A 129 8.53 -5.32 -2.66
N THR A 130 7.21 -5.40 -2.44
CA THR A 130 6.65 -5.67 -1.10
C THR A 130 5.90 -7.01 -1.01
N THR A 131 6.31 -8.00 -1.82
CA THR A 131 5.82 -9.38 -1.67
C THR A 131 6.21 -9.94 -0.28
N PRO A 132 5.38 -10.81 0.35
CA PRO A 132 4.05 -11.28 -0.08
C PRO A 132 2.93 -10.27 0.17
N TYR A 133 1.80 -10.46 -0.53
CA TYR A 133 0.65 -9.56 -0.52
C TYR A 133 -0.46 -10.02 0.41
N MET A 134 -1.47 -9.16 0.60
CA MET A 134 -2.55 -9.21 1.59
C MET A 134 -2.06 -8.98 3.02
N HIS A 135 -3.01 -8.81 3.96
CA HIS A 135 -2.70 -8.54 5.36
C HIS A 135 -2.02 -9.72 6.09
N ASP A 136 -2.14 -10.91 5.52
CA ASP A 136 -1.62 -12.17 6.06
C ASP A 136 -0.46 -12.77 5.23
N GLY A 137 -0.07 -12.09 4.15
CA GLY A 137 0.98 -12.56 3.25
C GLY A 137 0.61 -13.83 2.46
N SER A 138 -0.70 -14.12 2.30
CA SER A 138 -1.16 -15.35 1.66
C SER A 138 -0.94 -15.39 0.15
N ILE A 139 -0.69 -14.25 -0.50
CA ILE A 139 -0.50 -14.15 -1.94
C ILE A 139 0.94 -13.74 -2.24
N THR A 140 1.61 -14.50 -3.09
CA THR A 140 3.06 -14.33 -3.35
C THR A 140 3.37 -13.59 -4.65
N THR A 141 2.44 -13.53 -5.60
CA THR A 141 2.63 -12.82 -6.88
C THR A 141 1.72 -11.61 -6.98
N ILE A 142 2.17 -10.58 -7.68
CA ILE A 142 1.36 -9.38 -7.90
C ILE A 142 0.18 -9.68 -8.83
N GLU A 143 0.35 -10.59 -9.77
CA GLU A 143 -0.68 -11.05 -10.69
C GLU A 143 -1.85 -11.68 -9.93
N ASP A 144 -1.57 -12.60 -9.00
CA ASP A 144 -2.59 -13.22 -8.16
C ASP A 144 -3.26 -12.19 -7.24
N ALA A 145 -2.49 -11.23 -6.70
CA ALA A 145 -3.04 -10.15 -5.89
C ALA A 145 -4.05 -9.29 -6.68
N ILE A 146 -3.73 -8.97 -7.94
CA ILE A 146 -4.63 -8.25 -8.84
C ILE A 146 -5.90 -9.07 -9.12
N GLN A 147 -5.75 -10.38 -9.40
CA GLN A 147 -6.90 -11.27 -9.65
C GLN A 147 -7.80 -11.38 -8.42
N VAL A 148 -7.23 -11.55 -7.24
CA VAL A 148 -7.98 -11.57 -5.97
C VAL A 148 -8.70 -10.24 -5.72
N MET A 149 -8.04 -9.10 -5.91
CA MET A 149 -8.70 -7.79 -5.80
C MET A 149 -9.85 -7.65 -6.79
N HIS A 150 -9.67 -8.10 -8.02
CA HIS A 150 -10.75 -8.07 -9.02
C HIS A 150 -11.93 -8.95 -8.65
N GLU A 151 -11.68 -10.19 -8.23
CA GLU A 151 -12.72 -11.15 -7.89
C GLU A 151 -13.51 -10.67 -6.67
N PHE A 152 -12.84 -10.30 -5.57
CA PHE A 152 -13.48 -10.02 -4.29
C PHE A 152 -13.93 -8.57 -4.10
N GLN A 153 -13.28 -7.60 -4.76
CA GLN A 153 -13.67 -6.18 -4.64
C GLN A 153 -14.57 -5.71 -5.78
N ILE A 154 -14.39 -6.26 -7.00
CA ILE A 154 -15.13 -5.83 -8.19
C ILE A 154 -16.21 -6.87 -8.58
N GLY A 155 -16.03 -8.15 -8.23
CA GLY A 155 -16.96 -9.25 -8.50
C GLY A 155 -16.80 -9.88 -9.87
N LYS A 156 -15.63 -9.78 -10.48
CA LYS A 156 -15.29 -10.44 -11.75
C LYS A 156 -13.78 -10.67 -11.85
N ARG A 157 -13.40 -11.66 -12.62
CA ARG A 157 -12.00 -11.83 -13.03
C ARG A 157 -11.70 -11.03 -14.28
N ILE A 158 -10.45 -10.69 -14.48
CA ILE A 158 -9.93 -10.10 -15.71
C ILE A 158 -9.02 -11.10 -16.43
N SER A 159 -8.77 -10.86 -17.72
CA SER A 159 -7.86 -11.69 -18.50
C SER A 159 -6.40 -11.52 -18.05
N ASP A 160 -5.58 -12.55 -18.30
CA ASP A 160 -4.14 -12.47 -18.02
C ASP A 160 -3.46 -11.31 -18.78
N ALA A 161 -3.94 -11.02 -19.99
CA ALA A 161 -3.44 -9.89 -20.77
C ALA A 161 -3.75 -8.53 -20.14
N GLU A 162 -4.94 -8.33 -19.55
CA GLU A 162 -5.29 -7.13 -18.80
C GLU A 162 -4.51 -7.05 -17.49
N THR A 163 -4.34 -8.19 -16.81
CA THR A 163 -3.51 -8.29 -15.60
C THR A 163 -2.09 -7.85 -15.89
N ALA A 164 -1.46 -8.35 -16.95
CA ALA A 164 -0.10 -7.98 -17.34
C ALA A 164 0.06 -6.48 -17.58
N LYS A 165 -0.92 -5.81 -18.20
CA LYS A 165 -0.91 -4.37 -18.39
C LYS A 165 -1.01 -3.60 -17.06
N ILE A 166 -1.88 -4.06 -16.14
CA ILE A 166 -1.96 -3.45 -14.79
C ILE A 166 -0.64 -3.65 -14.05
N VAL A 167 0.00 -4.82 -14.15
CA VAL A 167 1.34 -5.07 -13.59
C VAL A 167 2.37 -4.09 -14.16
N ALA A 168 2.38 -3.89 -15.49
CA ALA A 168 3.25 -2.91 -16.13
C ALA A 168 3.04 -1.51 -15.57
N PHE A 169 1.78 -1.07 -15.39
CA PHE A 169 1.47 0.19 -14.72
C PHE A 169 1.99 0.23 -13.28
N LEU A 170 1.74 -0.81 -12.46
CA LEU A 170 2.21 -0.85 -11.07
C LEU A 170 3.74 -0.78 -10.98
N GLY A 171 4.46 -1.33 -11.95
CA GLY A 171 5.91 -1.19 -12.07
C GLY A 171 6.39 0.27 -12.18
N THR A 172 5.55 1.16 -12.76
CA THR A 172 5.88 2.59 -12.85
C THR A 172 5.83 3.33 -11.51
N LEU A 173 5.26 2.70 -10.48
CA LEU A 173 5.16 3.22 -9.11
C LEU A 173 6.38 2.89 -8.24
N THR A 174 7.32 2.09 -8.75
CA THR A 174 8.61 1.87 -8.10
C THR A 174 9.43 3.16 -8.19
N GLY A 175 9.81 3.66 -7.04
CA GLY A 175 10.45 4.95 -6.92
C GLY A 175 11.98 4.91 -6.84
N GLU A 176 12.58 6.09 -6.85
CA GLU A 176 14.01 6.31 -6.69
C GLU A 176 14.27 6.90 -5.29
N TYR A 177 15.30 6.44 -4.61
CA TYR A 177 15.78 7.04 -3.36
C TYR A 177 17.24 7.45 -3.54
N ASN A 178 17.55 8.74 -3.28
CA ASN A 178 18.86 9.33 -3.52
C ASN A 178 19.38 9.14 -4.97
N GLY A 179 18.47 9.10 -5.96
CA GLY A 179 18.81 8.92 -7.37
C GLY A 179 19.03 7.48 -7.82
N GLU A 180 18.81 6.50 -6.95
CA GLU A 180 18.89 5.08 -7.26
C GLU A 180 17.50 4.46 -7.24
N LEU A 181 17.18 3.65 -8.28
CA LEU A 181 15.94 2.91 -8.34
C LEU A 181 15.90 1.88 -7.21
N LEU A 182 14.79 1.82 -6.49
CA LEU A 182 14.57 0.81 -5.46
C LEU A 182 14.48 -0.59 -6.08
N GLN A 183 15.04 -1.60 -5.36
CA GLN A 183 15.12 -3.00 -5.79
C GLN A 183 14.64 -3.93 -4.68
#